data_859784a75548dccaa17ba5da76e7d08b
#
_entry.id   859784a75548dccaa17ba5da76e7d08b
#
_cell.length_a   1.000
_cell.length_b   1.000
_cell.length_c   1.000
_cell.angle_alpha   90.00
_cell.angle_beta   90.00
_cell.angle_gamma   90.00
#
_symmetry.space_group_name_H-M   'P 1'
#
loop_
_entity.id
_entity.type
_entity.pdbx_description
1 polymer ?
#
loop_
_entity_poly.entity_id
_entity_poly.type
_entity_poly.pdbx_seq_one_letter_code
_entity_poly.pdbx_strand_id
1 'polypeptide(L)' 'MEQNKPDRLPTNPDPSAAWVAVFHSLGLPSYQVRIEDKMACIEAPPEDRPRLLDPTIRAALVAHGKSLGYQFTTLDLG' A
#
# COMPACT_ATOMS: atom_id res chain seq x y z
N MET A 1 -8.75 -31.33 7.49
CA MET A 1 -8.74 -30.67 7.62
C MET A 1 -8.41 -30.03 7.53
N GLU A 2 -8.43 -29.98 7.46
CA GLU A 2 -8.19 -29.21 7.39
C GLU A 2 -7.96 -28.45 7.15
N GLN A 3 -8.00 -28.46 6.84
CA GLN A 3 -7.78 -27.65 6.64
C GLN A 3 -7.67 -26.88 6.41
N ASN A 4 -7.79 -27.04 6.14
CA ASN A 4 -7.68 -26.17 6.00
C ASN A 4 -7.46 -25.49 5.78
N LYS A 5 -7.59 -25.64 5.29
CA LYS A 5 -7.33 -24.96 5.17
C LYS A 5 -7.19 -24.13 4.93
N PRO A 6 -7.25 -24.07 4.82
CA PRO A 6 -7.03 -23.16 4.62
C PRO A 6 -6.78 -22.51 4.42
N ASP A 7 -7.26 -22.67 4.13
CA ASP A 7 -7.03 -22.06 4.30
C ASP A 7 -6.45 -21.69 4.25
N ARG A 8 -6.49 -21.92 3.97
CA ARG A 8 -5.83 -21.46 4.02
C ARG A 8 -5.03 -20.58 4.07
N LEU A 9 -4.91 -21.18 4.06
CA LEU A 9 -4.04 -20.06 4.42
C LEU A 9 -3.31 -19.52 3.22
N PRO A 10 -3.57 -18.27 2.85
CA PRO A 10 -2.92 -17.72 1.68
C PRO A 10 -1.43 -17.53 1.94
N THR A 11 -0.62 -17.95 0.99
CA THR A 11 0.80 -17.70 1.04
C THR A 11 1.12 -16.28 0.56
N ASN A 12 0.16 -15.65 -0.12
CA ASN A 12 0.32 -14.29 -0.62
C ASN A 12 -0.70 -13.38 0.07
N PRO A 13 -0.32 -12.77 1.20
CA PRO A 13 -1.24 -11.84 1.84
C PRO A 13 -1.51 -10.64 0.93
N ASP A 14 -2.64 -10.00 1.18
CA ASP A 14 -2.99 -8.79 0.46
C ASP A 14 -1.85 -7.78 0.61
N PRO A 15 -1.27 -7.29 -0.50
CA PRO A 15 -0.19 -6.31 -0.40
C PRO A 15 -0.62 -5.04 0.35
N SER A 16 -1.90 -4.70 0.32
CA SER A 16 -2.40 -3.54 1.05
C SER A 16 -2.15 -3.66 2.55
N ALA A 17 -2.16 -4.89 3.08
CA ALA A 17 -1.97 -5.09 4.51
C ALA A 17 -0.61 -4.59 5.00
N ALA A 18 0.41 -4.67 4.16
CA ALA A 18 1.74 -4.20 4.52
C ALA A 18 1.84 -2.68 4.61
N TRP A 19 0.82 -1.97 4.12
CA TRP A 19 0.82 -0.51 4.07
C TRP A 19 -0.12 0.12 5.09
N VAL A 20 -0.95 -0.67 5.78
CA VAL A 20 -1.96 -0.13 6.68
C VAL A 20 -1.34 0.71 7.79
N ALA A 21 -0.26 0.22 8.38
CA ALA A 21 0.38 0.93 9.51
C ALA A 21 0.92 2.29 9.07
N VAL A 22 1.56 2.38 7.90
CA VAL A 22 2.10 3.65 7.44
C VAL A 22 0.97 4.62 7.08
N PHE A 23 -0.11 4.11 6.49
CA PHE A 23 -1.27 4.98 6.21
C PHE A 23 -1.81 5.58 7.51
N HIS A 24 -1.99 4.74 8.53
CA HIS A 24 -2.53 5.22 9.81
C HIS A 24 -1.59 6.21 10.47
N SER A 25 -0.28 5.98 10.40
CA SER A 25 0.68 6.89 11.02
C SER A 25 0.69 8.25 10.34
N LEU A 26 0.25 8.32 9.09
CA LEU A 26 0.16 9.56 8.33
C LEU A 26 -1.22 10.20 8.40
N GLY A 27 -2.15 9.61 9.16
CA GLY A 27 -3.51 10.11 9.24
C GLY A 27 -4.34 9.83 8.01
N LEU A 28 -4.00 8.79 7.27
CA LEU A 28 -4.68 8.45 6.02
C LEU A 28 -5.58 7.23 6.21
N PRO A 29 -6.63 7.09 5.39
CA PRO A 29 -7.40 5.86 5.38
C PRO A 29 -6.58 4.72 4.77
N SER A 30 -7.08 3.50 4.92
CA SER A 30 -6.42 2.32 4.36
C SER A 30 -6.75 2.21 2.88
N TYR A 31 -5.84 2.69 2.04
CA TYR A 31 -6.00 2.61 0.59
C TYR A 31 -5.67 1.23 0.07
N GLN A 32 -6.21 0.92 -1.10
CA GLN A 32 -5.85 -0.30 -1.82
C GLN A 32 -4.47 -0.13 -2.43
N VAL A 33 -3.63 -1.16 -2.32
CA VAL A 33 -2.31 -1.15 -2.94
C VAL A 33 -2.21 -2.31 -3.92
N ARG A 34 -1.84 -2.01 -5.16
CA ARG A 34 -1.65 -3.01 -6.20
C ARG A 34 -0.17 -3.11 -6.51
N ILE A 35 0.32 -4.33 -6.66
CA ILE A 35 1.72 -4.55 -6.97
C ILE A 35 1.85 -4.96 -8.43
N GLU A 36 2.71 -4.25 -9.16
CA GLU A 36 3.02 -4.57 -10.55
C GLU A 36 4.53 -4.60 -10.68
N ASP A 37 5.08 -5.80 -10.88
CA ASP A 37 6.50 -6.02 -10.95
C ASP A 37 7.18 -5.49 -9.69
N LYS A 38 8.01 -4.46 -9.79
CA LYS A 38 8.70 -3.89 -8.63
C LYS A 38 8.10 -2.56 -8.21
N MET A 39 6.88 -2.31 -8.62
CA MET A 39 6.19 -1.06 -8.36
C MET A 39 5.00 -1.29 -7.44
N ALA A 40 4.89 -0.50 -6.40
CA ALA A 40 3.70 -0.45 -5.56
C ALA A 40 2.84 0.71 -6.03
N CYS A 41 1.59 0.41 -6.37
CA CYS A 41 0.66 1.41 -6.86
C CYS A 41 -0.46 1.61 -5.84
N ILE A 42 -0.51 2.78 -5.24
CA ILE A 42 -1.50 3.11 -4.22
C ILE A 42 -2.71 3.71 -4.93
N GLU A 43 -3.87 3.07 -4.79
CA GLU A 43 -5.10 3.52 -5.42
C GLU A 43 -5.91 4.32 -4.41
N ALA A 44 -6.16 5.57 -4.73
CA ALA A 44 -6.86 6.48 -3.84
C ALA A 44 -7.87 7.30 -4.62
N PRO A 45 -8.94 7.78 -3.94
CA PRO A 45 -9.92 8.63 -4.64
C PRO A 45 -9.31 10.00 -4.96
N PRO A 46 -9.79 10.66 -6.03
CA PRO A 46 -9.23 11.95 -6.43
C PRO A 46 -9.37 13.04 -5.37
N GLU A 47 -10.37 12.94 -4.52
CA GLU A 47 -10.58 13.96 -3.48
C GLU A 47 -9.46 13.95 -2.45
N ASP A 48 -8.67 12.88 -2.36
CA ASP A 48 -7.54 12.80 -1.43
C ASP A 48 -6.23 13.29 -2.07
N ARG A 49 -6.29 13.76 -3.32
CA ARG A 49 -5.10 14.20 -4.03
C ARG A 49 -4.29 15.26 -3.28
N PRO A 50 -4.90 16.33 -2.72
CA PRO A 50 -4.10 17.34 -2.03
C PRO A 50 -3.29 16.76 -0.88
N ARG A 51 -3.88 15.80 -0.17
CA ARG A 51 -3.21 15.15 0.96
C ARG A 51 -2.05 14.29 0.47
N LEU A 52 -2.28 13.52 -0.59
CA LEU A 52 -1.28 12.57 -1.08
C LEU A 52 -0.15 13.24 -1.85
N LEU A 53 -0.33 14.47 -2.30
CA LEU A 53 0.72 15.22 -2.97
C LEU A 53 1.58 16.02 -2.00
N ASP A 54 1.28 15.99 -0.71
CA ASP A 54 2.13 16.59 0.31
C ASP A 54 3.51 15.93 0.26
N PRO A 55 4.60 16.72 0.13
CA PRO A 55 5.94 16.13 0.01
C PRO A 55 6.33 15.25 1.19
N THR A 56 5.92 15.60 2.40
CA THR A 56 6.23 14.80 3.58
C THR A 56 5.54 13.43 3.52
N ILE A 57 4.28 13.42 3.11
CA ILE A 57 3.52 12.18 2.99
C ILE A 57 4.10 11.33 1.86
N ARG A 58 4.40 11.95 0.71
CA ARG A 58 4.99 11.21 -0.41
C ARG A 58 6.32 10.59 -0.04
N ALA A 59 7.18 11.35 0.65
CA ALA A 59 8.48 10.83 1.07
C ALA A 59 8.33 9.63 1.99
N ALA A 60 7.38 9.70 2.93
CA ALA A 60 7.13 8.59 3.84
C ALA A 60 6.64 7.34 3.11
N LEU A 61 5.76 7.51 2.11
CA LEU A 61 5.24 6.38 1.34
C LEU A 61 6.34 5.76 0.49
N VAL A 62 7.18 6.57 -0.14
CA VAL A 62 8.30 6.06 -0.95
C VAL A 62 9.28 5.30 -0.07
N ALA A 63 9.62 5.86 1.10
CA ALA A 63 10.54 5.19 2.01
C ALA A 63 9.98 3.85 2.49
N HIS A 64 8.68 3.80 2.77
CA HIS A 64 8.05 2.56 3.19
C HIS A 64 8.10 1.52 2.07
N GLY A 65 7.82 1.92 0.84
CA GLY A 65 7.90 1.01 -0.30
C GLY A 65 9.29 0.44 -0.47
N LYS A 66 10.32 1.29 -0.34
CA LYS A 66 11.70 0.82 -0.43
C LYS A 66 12.04 -0.17 0.67
N SER A 67 11.53 0.05 1.88
CA SER A 67 11.78 -0.87 2.99
C SER A 67 11.15 -2.23 2.75
N LEU A 68 10.11 -2.30 1.91
CA LEU A 68 9.46 -3.55 1.53
C LEU A 68 10.10 -4.18 0.29
N GLY A 69 11.07 -3.52 -0.32
CA GLY A 69 11.77 -4.05 -1.48
C GLY A 69 11.27 -3.58 -2.83
N TYR A 70 10.35 -2.62 -2.87
CA TYR A 70 9.87 -2.09 -4.14
C TYR A 70 10.77 -0.97 -4.62
N GLN A 71 10.99 -0.91 -5.93
CA GLN A 71 11.82 0.14 -6.52
C GLN A 71 11.05 1.45 -6.68
N PHE A 72 9.74 1.35 -6.92
CA PHE A 72 8.91 2.52 -7.18
C PHE A 72 7.64 2.46 -6.34
N THR A 73 7.19 3.63 -5.91
CA THR A 73 5.87 3.78 -5.27
C THR A 73 5.14 4.87 -6.03
N THR A 74 4.00 4.53 -6.61
CA THR A 74 3.22 5.46 -7.41
C THR A 74 1.83 5.64 -6.81
N LEU A 75 1.16 6.70 -7.24
CA LEU A 75 -0.19 7.01 -6.80
C LEU A 75 -1.12 6.96 -8.00
N ASP A 76 -2.20 6.19 -7.87
CA ASP A 76 -3.27 6.18 -8.85
C ASP A 76 -4.45 6.88 -8.20
N LEU A 77 -4.74 8.07 -8.68
CA LEU A 77 -5.76 8.93 -8.09
C LEU A 77 -7.06 8.95 -8.90
N GLY A 78 -7.27 7.91 -9.66
CA GLY A 78 -8.49 7.79 -10.46
C GLY A 78 -8.32 8.27 -11.91
#